data_0435357a0c9a08bff8a5595bb9254eca
#
_entry.id   0435357a0c9a08bff8a5595bb9254eca
#
_cell.length_a   1.000
_cell.length_b   1.000
_cell.length_c   1.000
_cell.angle_alpha   90.00
_cell.angle_beta   90.00
_cell.angle_gamma   90.00
#
_symmetry.space_group_name_H-M   'P 1'
#
loop_
_entity.id
_entity.type
_entity.pdbx_description
1 polymer ?
#
loop_
_entity_poly.entity_id
_entity_poly.type
_entity_poly.pdbx_seq_one_letter_code
_entity_poly.pdbx_strand_id
1 'polypeptide(L)'
;MELKNYIPAFWYSSNNFGDALNHYLIKKISGKTPILVNANDPCEKVMCIGSILNNNVENCIAWGAGLAFSTDIVPPKKEILAVRGKLTGELLKGQGIPFNEVYGDPCLLLPRLYNIDVPKKYKYKLGVMPHYVDTKIVYDKLGMSDSKLEEYGIKILDIQSDVEDVVRQVKSCEKVISSTL
;
A
#
# COMPACT_ATOMS: atom_id res chain seq x y z
N MET A 1 20.45 6.79 -21.02
CA MET A 1 20.33 6.55 -19.57
C MET A 1 20.36 5.06 -19.34
N GLU A 2 21.38 4.52 -18.65
CA GLU A 2 21.45 3.08 -18.45
C GLU A 2 20.33 2.61 -17.53
N LEU A 3 19.38 1.87 -18.08
CA LEU A 3 18.22 1.28 -17.35
C LEU A 3 18.61 0.25 -16.28
N LYS A 4 19.90 -0.09 -16.17
CA LYS A 4 20.39 -1.11 -15.22
C LYS A 4 20.03 -0.82 -13.76
N ASN A 5 19.86 0.45 -13.39
CA ASN A 5 19.61 0.87 -12.01
C ASN A 5 18.16 1.28 -11.75
N TYR A 6 17.25 1.09 -12.71
CA TYR A 6 15.87 1.54 -12.62
C TYR A 6 14.89 0.41 -12.91
N ILE A 7 13.69 0.50 -12.32
CA ILE A 7 12.56 -0.37 -12.61
C ILE A 7 11.37 0.51 -12.98
N PRO A 8 10.86 0.46 -14.22
CA PRO A 8 9.59 1.09 -14.55
C PRO A 8 8.48 0.43 -13.73
N ALA A 9 7.62 1.24 -13.12
CA ALA A 9 6.52 0.74 -12.33
C ALA A 9 5.30 1.66 -12.46
N PHE A 10 4.13 1.09 -12.26
CA PHE A 10 2.86 1.81 -12.25
C PHE A 10 2.21 1.74 -10.88
N TRP A 11 1.88 2.88 -10.32
CA TRP A 11 1.07 3.04 -9.11
C TRP A 11 0.41 4.42 -9.11
N TYR A 12 -0.56 4.65 -8.22
CA TYR A 12 -1.10 5.99 -8.03
C TYR A 12 -0.13 6.85 -7.18
N SER A 13 0.28 7.99 -7.74
CA SER A 13 1.12 8.96 -7.04
C SER A 13 0.25 9.81 -6.11
N SER A 14 -0.19 9.23 -5.02
CA SER A 14 -0.88 9.97 -3.95
C SER A 14 -0.02 10.00 -2.68
N ASN A 15 -0.28 10.98 -1.82
CA ASN A 15 0.34 11.06 -0.49
C ASN A 15 -0.36 10.08 0.47
N ASN A 16 -0.46 8.81 0.08
CA ASN A 16 -1.07 7.75 0.87
C ASN A 16 -0.02 6.68 1.12
N PHE A 17 0.03 6.18 2.34
CA PHE A 17 0.96 5.13 2.77
C PHE A 17 0.99 3.92 1.81
N GLY A 18 -0.19 3.41 1.41
CA GLY A 18 -0.29 2.27 0.49
C GLY A 18 0.35 2.55 -0.87
N ASP A 19 0.13 3.74 -1.42
CA ASP A 19 0.73 4.13 -2.70
C ASP A 19 2.24 4.37 -2.58
N ALA A 20 2.68 5.02 -1.50
CA ALA A 20 4.09 5.26 -1.20
C ALA A 20 4.88 3.96 -1.00
N LEU A 21 4.23 2.90 -0.49
CA LEU A 21 4.83 1.58 -0.33
C LEU A 21 5.28 0.97 -1.67
N ASN A 22 4.66 1.28 -2.79
CA ASN A 22 5.12 0.79 -4.10
C ASN A 22 6.58 1.18 -4.34
N HIS A 23 6.87 2.46 -4.26
CA HIS A 23 8.24 2.96 -4.43
C HIS A 23 9.18 2.35 -3.38
N TYR A 24 8.77 2.37 -2.12
CA TYR A 24 9.60 1.90 -1.01
C TYR A 24 9.96 0.42 -1.13
N LEU A 25 8.97 -0.45 -1.34
CA LEU A 25 9.18 -1.90 -1.40
C LEU A 25 9.94 -2.33 -2.64
N ILE A 26 9.60 -1.80 -3.82
CA ILE A 26 10.32 -2.12 -5.06
C ILE A 26 11.80 -1.76 -4.89
N LYS A 27 12.11 -0.59 -4.35
CA LYS A 27 13.50 -0.16 -4.09
C LYS A 27 14.22 -1.07 -3.10
N LYS A 28 13.60 -1.38 -1.96
CA LYS A 28 14.21 -2.22 -0.91
C LYS A 28 14.45 -3.66 -1.38
N ILE A 29 13.53 -4.22 -2.16
CA ILE A 29 13.62 -5.62 -2.63
C ILE A 29 14.60 -5.75 -3.80
N SER A 30 14.55 -4.84 -4.76
CA SER A 30 15.32 -4.94 -6.00
C SER A 30 16.71 -4.30 -5.91
N GLY A 31 16.92 -3.40 -4.95
CA GLY A 31 18.10 -2.53 -4.91
C GLY A 31 18.12 -1.45 -6.00
N LYS A 32 17.09 -1.40 -6.85
CA LYS A 32 16.98 -0.45 -7.96
C LYS A 32 15.98 0.65 -7.64
N THR A 33 16.10 1.79 -8.33
CA THR A 33 15.15 2.91 -8.17
C THR A 33 13.91 2.70 -9.03
N PRO A 34 12.71 2.57 -8.46
CA PRO A 34 11.48 2.52 -9.25
C PRO A 34 11.21 3.89 -9.86
N ILE A 35 10.78 3.89 -11.11
CA ILE A 35 10.34 5.07 -11.85
C ILE A 35 8.87 4.91 -12.17
N LEU A 36 8.07 5.87 -11.73
CA LEU A 36 6.67 5.95 -12.12
C LEU A 36 6.57 6.23 -13.62
N VAL A 37 5.89 5.36 -14.35
CA VAL A 37 5.64 5.50 -15.78
C VAL A 37 4.15 5.53 -16.07
N ASN A 38 3.78 6.08 -17.25
CA ASN A 38 2.39 6.12 -17.64
C ASN A 38 1.88 4.71 -18.03
N ALA A 39 0.56 4.53 -17.92
CA ALA A 39 -0.09 3.27 -18.28
C ALA A 39 0.23 2.81 -19.70
N ASN A 40 0.27 3.75 -20.65
CA ASN A 40 0.47 3.51 -22.08
C ASN A 40 1.94 3.53 -22.52
N ASP A 41 2.90 3.71 -21.60
CA ASP A 41 4.31 3.64 -21.98
C ASP A 41 4.64 2.23 -22.47
N PRO A 42 5.36 2.06 -23.59
CA PRO A 42 5.59 0.74 -24.19
C PRO A 42 6.58 -0.13 -23.39
N CYS A 43 7.28 0.44 -22.41
CA CYS A 43 8.24 -0.31 -21.62
C CYS A 43 7.53 -1.35 -20.73
N GLU A 44 8.22 -2.46 -20.48
CA GLU A 44 7.81 -3.39 -19.44
C GLU A 44 7.82 -2.70 -18.07
N LYS A 45 6.75 -2.89 -17.30
CA LYS A 45 6.59 -2.27 -15.98
C LYS A 45 5.97 -3.21 -14.97
N VAL A 46 6.23 -2.97 -13.71
CA VAL A 46 5.64 -3.72 -12.60
C VAL A 46 4.49 -2.95 -11.96
N MET A 47 3.53 -3.70 -11.39
CA MET A 47 2.40 -3.20 -10.61
C MET A 47 2.32 -4.05 -9.33
N CYS A 48 2.39 -3.42 -8.15
CA CYS A 48 2.54 -4.17 -6.91
C CYS A 48 1.36 -3.98 -5.95
N ILE A 49 1.26 -2.83 -5.31
CA ILE A 49 0.31 -2.58 -4.21
C ILE A 49 -0.84 -1.70 -4.69
N GLY A 50 -2.03 -2.03 -4.23
CA GLY A 50 -3.23 -1.25 -4.47
C GLY A 50 -4.34 -2.03 -5.20
N SER A 51 -5.54 -1.47 -5.20
CA SER A 51 -6.69 -1.98 -5.96
C SER A 51 -6.64 -1.44 -7.40
N ILE A 52 -5.56 -1.77 -8.11
CA ILE A 52 -5.21 -1.16 -9.40
C ILE A 52 -5.12 -2.17 -10.56
N LEU A 53 -5.43 -3.44 -10.29
CA LEU A 53 -5.30 -4.49 -11.31
C LEU A 53 -6.27 -4.31 -12.49
N ASN A 54 -7.40 -3.61 -12.28
CA ASN A 54 -8.37 -3.26 -13.32
C ASN A 54 -7.93 -2.07 -14.21
N ASN A 55 -6.83 -1.39 -13.90
CA ASN A 55 -6.33 -0.33 -14.80
C ASN A 55 -5.78 -0.93 -16.10
N ASN A 56 -6.07 -0.28 -17.21
CA ASN A 56 -5.51 -0.65 -18.51
C ASN A 56 -4.05 -0.18 -18.60
N VAL A 57 -3.15 -0.99 -18.10
CA VAL A 57 -1.70 -0.73 -18.07
C VAL A 57 -1.02 -1.72 -19.01
N GLU A 58 -0.48 -1.20 -20.11
CA GLU A 58 0.17 -2.00 -21.15
C GLU A 58 1.50 -2.61 -20.66
N ASN A 59 1.84 -3.79 -21.20
CA ASN A 59 3.10 -4.48 -20.95
C ASN A 59 3.44 -4.60 -19.44
N CYS A 60 2.42 -4.90 -18.63
CA CYS A 60 2.48 -4.88 -17.17
C CYS A 60 2.61 -6.27 -16.57
N ILE A 61 3.55 -6.42 -15.64
CA ILE A 61 3.68 -7.59 -14.76
C ILE A 61 3.06 -7.23 -13.42
N ALA A 62 1.96 -7.90 -13.04
CA ALA A 62 1.31 -7.68 -11.75
C ALA A 62 1.88 -8.61 -10.67
N TRP A 63 2.24 -8.04 -9.52
CA TRP A 63 2.80 -8.74 -8.39
C TRP A 63 2.18 -8.26 -7.08
N GLY A 64 1.03 -8.84 -6.72
CA GLY A 64 0.32 -8.55 -5.47
C GLY A 64 -0.79 -7.50 -5.54
N ALA A 65 -0.98 -6.83 -6.68
CA ALA A 65 -2.11 -5.93 -6.88
C ALA A 65 -3.45 -6.66 -6.77
N GLY A 66 -4.49 -5.93 -6.39
CA GLY A 66 -5.85 -6.44 -6.22
C GLY A 66 -6.90 -5.64 -6.96
N LEU A 67 -8.14 -5.96 -6.67
CA LEU A 67 -9.34 -5.30 -7.17
C LEU A 67 -10.11 -4.64 -6.01
N ALA A 68 -10.88 -3.60 -6.31
CA ALA A 68 -11.70 -2.90 -5.33
C ALA A 68 -13.12 -3.49 -5.27
N PHE A 69 -13.68 -3.86 -6.42
CA PHE A 69 -15.07 -4.28 -6.55
C PHE A 69 -15.20 -5.64 -7.23
N SER A 70 -16.24 -6.38 -6.87
CA SER A 70 -16.57 -7.67 -7.50
C SER A 70 -16.99 -7.55 -8.96
N THR A 71 -17.30 -6.34 -9.42
CA THR A 71 -17.67 -6.03 -10.81
C THR A 71 -16.50 -5.55 -11.66
N ASP A 72 -15.30 -5.45 -11.08
CA ASP A 72 -14.12 -5.01 -11.82
C ASP A 72 -13.78 -5.97 -12.96
N ILE A 73 -13.50 -5.40 -14.14
CA ILE A 73 -13.00 -6.14 -15.30
C ILE A 73 -11.51 -5.89 -15.41
N VAL A 74 -10.75 -6.98 -15.56
CA VAL A 74 -9.29 -6.90 -15.64
C VAL A 74 -8.85 -6.93 -17.09
N PRO A 75 -8.25 -5.84 -17.61
CA PRO A 75 -7.69 -5.84 -18.95
C PRO A 75 -6.44 -6.74 -19.01
N PRO A 76 -6.03 -7.18 -20.22
CA PRO A 76 -4.87 -8.04 -20.40
C PRO A 76 -3.63 -7.49 -19.70
N LYS A 77 -2.89 -8.37 -19.04
CA LYS A 77 -1.58 -8.12 -18.45
C LYS A 77 -0.55 -9.00 -19.15
N LYS A 78 0.71 -8.57 -19.16
CA LYS A 78 1.80 -9.42 -19.65
C LYS A 78 1.90 -10.69 -18.84
N GLU A 79 1.84 -10.54 -17.51
CA GLU A 79 1.88 -11.64 -16.58
C GLU A 79 1.26 -11.22 -15.23
N ILE A 80 0.65 -12.16 -14.53
CA ILE A 80 0.14 -11.97 -13.16
C ILE A 80 0.82 -13.02 -12.26
N LEU A 81 1.89 -12.59 -11.59
CA LEU A 81 2.73 -13.46 -10.76
C LEU A 81 2.11 -13.76 -9.39
N ALA A 82 1.36 -12.80 -8.86
CA ALA A 82 0.66 -12.92 -7.59
C ALA A 82 -0.48 -11.90 -7.54
N VAL A 83 -1.49 -12.18 -6.74
CA VAL A 83 -2.59 -11.25 -6.46
C VAL A 83 -2.77 -11.06 -4.96
N ARG A 84 -3.32 -9.90 -4.58
CA ARG A 84 -3.48 -9.51 -3.17
C ARG A 84 -4.21 -10.54 -2.34
N GLY A 85 -5.24 -11.18 -2.87
CA GLY A 85 -6.03 -12.13 -2.10
C GLY A 85 -6.89 -13.05 -2.95
N LYS A 86 -7.49 -14.04 -2.28
CA LYS A 86 -8.30 -15.08 -2.93
C LYS A 86 -9.48 -14.52 -3.72
N LEU A 87 -10.18 -13.48 -3.22
CA LEU A 87 -11.29 -12.85 -3.93
C LEU A 87 -10.86 -12.28 -5.29
N THR A 88 -9.68 -11.65 -5.36
CA THR A 88 -9.11 -11.22 -6.65
C THR A 88 -8.84 -12.42 -7.56
N GLY A 89 -8.27 -13.51 -7.01
CA GLY A 89 -8.02 -14.74 -7.78
C GLY A 89 -9.31 -15.39 -8.32
N GLU A 90 -10.37 -15.43 -7.53
CA GLU A 90 -11.68 -15.93 -7.96
C GLU A 90 -12.28 -15.10 -9.10
N LEU A 91 -12.16 -13.77 -9.02
CA LEU A 91 -12.59 -12.87 -10.10
C LEU A 91 -11.79 -13.08 -11.39
N LEU A 92 -10.48 -13.28 -11.30
CA LEU A 92 -9.65 -13.62 -12.46
C LEU A 92 -10.05 -14.97 -13.08
N LYS A 93 -10.28 -15.99 -12.26
CA LYS A 93 -10.78 -17.30 -12.73
C LYS A 93 -12.13 -17.18 -13.43
N GLY A 94 -13.05 -16.42 -12.86
CA GLY A 94 -14.36 -16.14 -13.44
C GLY A 94 -14.30 -15.40 -14.79
N GLN A 95 -13.24 -14.62 -15.03
CA GLN A 95 -12.98 -13.93 -16.29
C GLN A 95 -12.10 -14.74 -17.26
N GLY A 96 -11.67 -15.96 -16.89
CA GLY A 96 -10.79 -16.77 -17.72
C GLY A 96 -9.37 -16.23 -17.85
N ILE A 97 -8.92 -15.38 -16.91
CA ILE A 97 -7.61 -14.75 -16.95
C ILE A 97 -6.59 -15.63 -16.22
N PRO A 98 -5.53 -16.08 -16.90
CA PRO A 98 -4.50 -16.88 -16.25
C PRO A 98 -3.66 -16.06 -15.28
N PHE A 99 -3.33 -16.66 -14.13
CA PHE A 99 -2.43 -16.09 -13.15
C PHE A 99 -1.78 -17.19 -12.31
N ASN A 100 -0.66 -16.90 -11.65
CA ASN A 100 -0.11 -17.79 -10.66
C ASN A 100 -0.96 -17.69 -9.38
N GLU A 101 -1.38 -18.85 -8.84
CA GLU A 101 -2.20 -18.93 -7.63
C GLU A 101 -1.38 -18.62 -6.36
N VAL A 102 -0.64 -17.51 -6.40
CA VAL A 102 0.10 -16.95 -5.27
C VAL A 102 -0.70 -15.77 -4.73
N TYR A 103 -0.93 -15.79 -3.42
CA TYR A 103 -1.77 -14.82 -2.74
C TYR A 103 -0.98 -14.09 -1.65
N GLY A 104 -1.07 -12.78 -1.62
CA GLY A 104 -0.48 -11.94 -0.61
C GLY A 104 -0.30 -10.51 -1.08
N ASP A 105 -0.54 -9.57 -0.17
CA ASP A 105 -0.19 -8.17 -0.42
C ASP A 105 1.31 -8.00 -0.16
N PRO A 106 2.08 -7.39 -1.09
CA PRO A 106 3.51 -7.15 -0.87
C PRO A 106 3.81 -6.34 0.39
N CYS A 107 2.87 -5.55 0.91
CA CYS A 107 3.04 -4.82 2.16
C CYS A 107 3.34 -5.73 3.36
N LEU A 108 2.94 -7.00 3.31
CA LEU A 108 3.26 -8.01 4.33
C LEU A 108 4.76 -8.29 4.45
N LEU A 109 5.56 -7.89 3.46
CA LEU A 109 7.02 -7.98 3.52
C LEU A 109 7.66 -6.83 4.29
N LEU A 110 6.91 -5.75 4.56
CA LEU A 110 7.46 -4.56 5.21
C LEU A 110 8.18 -4.87 6.54
N PRO A 111 7.68 -5.72 7.46
CA PRO A 111 8.36 -6.03 8.70
C PRO A 111 9.73 -6.73 8.51
N ARG A 112 9.97 -7.35 7.34
CA ARG A 112 11.27 -7.97 7.01
C ARG A 112 12.25 -6.96 6.41
N LEU A 113 11.76 -5.90 5.81
CA LEU A 113 12.55 -4.90 5.10
C LEU A 113 12.84 -3.66 5.96
N TYR A 114 11.94 -3.36 6.87
CA TYR A 114 12.06 -2.30 7.85
C TYR A 114 11.47 -2.74 9.17
N ASN A 115 12.35 -3.10 10.11
CA ASN A 115 11.96 -3.47 11.45
C ASN A 115 12.68 -2.55 12.45
N ILE A 116 11.90 -1.88 13.28
CA ILE A 116 12.39 -1.11 14.41
C ILE A 116 11.93 -1.81 15.69
N ASP A 117 12.70 -1.66 16.75
CA ASP A 117 12.35 -2.23 18.04
C ASP A 117 11.02 -1.67 18.55
N VAL A 118 10.21 -2.55 19.13
CA VAL A 118 9.04 -2.13 19.86
C VAL A 118 9.52 -1.44 21.15
N PRO A 119 9.05 -0.24 21.48
CA PRO A 119 9.47 0.45 22.70
C PRO A 119 9.09 -0.37 23.91
N LYS A 120 9.95 -0.39 24.95
CA LYS A 120 9.67 -1.05 26.23
C LYS A 120 8.40 -0.53 26.89
N LYS A 121 8.04 0.73 26.61
CA LYS A 121 6.82 1.38 27.06
C LYS A 121 6.23 2.15 25.89
N TYR A 122 4.99 1.84 25.54
CA TYR A 122 4.27 2.58 24.49
C TYR A 122 4.05 4.03 24.92
N LYS A 123 4.18 4.94 23.96
CA LYS A 123 3.92 6.37 24.16
C LYS A 123 2.42 6.62 24.24
N TYR A 124 1.64 5.89 23.45
CA TYR A 124 0.18 6.03 23.38
C TYR A 124 -0.52 4.70 23.65
N LYS A 125 -1.69 4.77 24.27
CA LYS A 125 -2.56 3.61 24.52
C LYS A 125 -3.28 3.20 23.23
N LEU A 126 -3.64 4.18 22.40
CA LEU A 126 -4.41 4.00 21.17
C LEU A 126 -3.92 4.90 20.06
N GLY A 127 -3.57 4.29 18.92
CA GLY A 127 -3.41 4.96 17.64
C GLY A 127 -4.72 4.86 16.84
N VAL A 128 -5.18 5.96 16.31
CA VAL A 128 -6.30 6.00 15.37
C VAL A 128 -5.73 6.35 14.00
N MET A 129 -5.86 5.44 13.05
CA MET A 129 -5.32 5.59 11.69
C MET A 129 -6.47 5.72 10.69
N PRO A 130 -7.01 6.93 10.49
CA PRO A 130 -8.05 7.16 9.52
C PRO A 130 -7.48 7.12 8.09
N HIS A 131 -8.30 6.71 7.13
CA HIS A 131 -8.00 7.04 5.74
C HIS A 131 -7.91 8.58 5.61
N TYR A 132 -7.03 9.09 4.74
CA TYR A 132 -6.75 10.53 4.67
C TYR A 132 -8.01 11.37 4.39
N VAL A 133 -8.99 10.82 3.67
CA VAL A 133 -10.27 11.49 3.41
C VAL A 133 -11.16 11.56 4.66
N ASP A 134 -10.97 10.66 5.63
CA ASP A 134 -11.77 10.58 6.85
C ASP A 134 -11.17 11.37 8.02
N THR A 135 -9.93 11.83 7.90
CA THR A 135 -9.20 12.48 8.99
C THR A 135 -10.00 13.65 9.59
N LYS A 136 -10.55 14.52 8.74
CA LYS A 136 -11.37 15.62 9.19
C LYS A 136 -12.62 15.16 9.95
N ILE A 137 -13.31 14.14 9.45
CA ILE A 137 -14.52 13.59 10.07
C ILE A 137 -14.19 13.01 11.45
N VAL A 138 -13.03 12.37 11.60
CA VAL A 138 -12.58 11.83 12.89
C VAL A 138 -12.37 12.96 13.90
N TYR A 139 -11.65 14.04 13.54
CA TYR A 139 -11.48 15.20 14.40
C TYR A 139 -12.80 15.87 14.76
N ASP A 140 -13.69 16.08 13.78
CA ASP A 140 -15.01 16.70 14.01
C ASP A 140 -15.86 15.88 14.99
N LYS A 141 -15.80 14.53 14.89
CA LYS A 141 -16.55 13.63 15.80
C LYS A 141 -15.94 13.56 17.20
N LEU A 142 -14.63 13.61 17.31
CA LEU A 142 -13.96 13.58 18.60
C LEU A 142 -14.08 14.91 19.34
N GLY A 143 -14.18 16.03 18.62
CA GLY A 143 -14.30 17.37 19.20
C GLY A 143 -13.13 17.76 20.10
N MET A 144 -11.93 17.19 19.86
CA MET A 144 -10.74 17.36 20.69
C MET A 144 -9.54 17.79 19.86
N SER A 145 -8.68 18.60 20.45
CA SER A 145 -7.35 18.91 19.88
C SER A 145 -6.39 17.74 20.10
N ASP A 146 -5.29 17.71 19.31
CA ASP A 146 -4.23 16.71 19.47
C ASP A 146 -3.68 16.68 20.90
N SER A 147 -3.44 17.84 21.51
CA SER A 147 -2.96 17.92 22.89
C SER A 147 -3.92 17.26 23.87
N LYS A 148 -5.22 17.45 23.67
CA LYS A 148 -6.24 16.82 24.51
C LYS A 148 -6.32 15.31 24.30
N LEU A 149 -6.23 14.85 23.07
CA LEU A 149 -6.17 13.43 22.74
C LEU A 149 -4.92 12.77 23.37
N GLU A 150 -3.76 13.43 23.32
CA GLU A 150 -2.52 12.92 23.94
C GLU A 150 -2.63 12.79 25.47
N GLU A 151 -3.35 13.68 26.16
CA GLU A 151 -3.64 13.54 27.59
C GLU A 151 -4.39 12.23 27.90
N TYR A 152 -5.25 11.76 26.99
CA TYR A 152 -5.94 10.47 27.11
C TYR A 152 -5.11 9.29 26.58
N GLY A 153 -3.90 9.55 26.09
CA GLY A 153 -3.03 8.53 25.49
C GLY A 153 -3.49 8.10 24.11
N ILE A 154 -4.18 8.98 23.38
CA ILE A 154 -4.65 8.74 22.02
C ILE A 154 -3.81 9.55 21.03
N LYS A 155 -3.46 8.95 19.89
CA LYS A 155 -2.77 9.59 18.79
C LYS A 155 -3.52 9.36 17.48
N ILE A 156 -3.82 10.44 16.75
CA ILE A 156 -4.22 10.33 15.35
C ILE A 156 -2.96 10.13 14.54
N LEU A 157 -2.89 9.03 13.79
CA LEU A 157 -1.73 8.66 13.00
C LEU A 157 -1.85 9.29 11.61
N ASP A 158 -0.79 9.94 11.18
CA ASP A 158 -0.73 10.56 9.86
C ASP A 158 -0.22 9.56 8.81
N ILE A 159 -1.14 8.99 8.02
CA ILE A 159 -0.83 8.05 6.95
C ILE A 159 -0.25 8.72 5.69
N GLN A 160 -0.15 10.04 5.66
CA GLN A 160 0.47 10.81 4.59
C GLN A 160 1.95 11.13 4.87
N SER A 161 2.45 10.72 6.04
CA SER A 161 3.88 10.78 6.38
C SER A 161 4.69 9.75 5.57
N ASP A 162 6.01 9.89 5.60
CA ASP A 162 6.91 8.90 5.00
C ASP A 162 6.67 7.49 5.57
N VAL A 163 6.91 6.46 4.75
CA VAL A 163 6.65 5.06 5.10
C VAL A 163 7.25 4.68 6.45
N GLU A 164 8.51 5.06 6.69
CA GLU A 164 9.17 4.72 7.94
C GLU A 164 8.59 5.48 9.14
N ASP A 165 8.11 6.72 8.92
CA ASP A 165 7.45 7.50 9.97
C ASP A 165 6.09 6.93 10.33
N VAL A 166 5.31 6.47 9.36
CA VAL A 166 4.05 5.76 9.64
C VAL A 166 4.32 4.51 10.49
N VAL A 167 5.35 3.72 10.15
CA VAL A 167 5.73 2.55 10.96
C VAL A 167 6.12 2.95 12.38
N ARG A 168 6.89 4.04 12.56
CA ARG A 168 7.26 4.55 13.89
C ARG A 168 6.03 4.98 14.69
N GLN A 169 5.10 5.70 14.04
CA GLN A 169 3.84 6.11 14.67
C GLN A 169 3.04 4.88 15.14
N VAL A 170 2.83 3.88 14.27
CA VAL A 170 2.12 2.64 14.61
C VAL A 170 2.80 1.94 15.79
N LYS A 171 4.12 1.76 15.75
CA LYS A 171 4.87 1.08 16.82
C LYS A 171 4.93 1.86 18.14
N SER A 172 4.61 3.14 18.14
CA SER A 172 4.52 3.94 19.36
C SER A 172 3.23 3.71 20.15
N CYS A 173 2.26 3.00 19.58
CA CYS A 173 0.94 2.74 20.14
C CYS A 173 0.82 1.30 20.63
N GLU A 174 0.16 1.11 21.79
CA GLU A 174 -0.17 -0.23 22.31
C GLU A 174 -1.21 -0.93 21.43
N LYS A 175 -2.19 -0.17 20.95
CA LYS A 175 -3.26 -0.63 20.05
C LYS A 175 -3.43 0.35 18.92
N VAL A 176 -3.86 -0.15 17.76
CA VAL A 176 -4.21 0.68 16.61
C VAL A 176 -5.56 0.27 16.07
N ILE A 177 -6.40 1.25 15.75
CA ILE A 177 -7.63 1.07 14.96
C ILE A 177 -7.48 1.83 13.65
N SER A 178 -7.99 1.27 12.55
CA SER A 178 -7.87 1.87 11.23
C SER A 178 -9.19 1.78 10.48
N SER A 179 -9.53 2.84 9.72
CA SER A 179 -10.62 2.82 8.73
C SER A 179 -10.14 2.47 7.32
N THR A 180 -8.84 2.25 7.16
CA THR A 180 -8.22 1.83 5.89
C THR A 180 -7.59 0.45 6.04
N LEU A 181 -7.58 -0.28 4.96
CA LEU A 181 -6.93 -1.58 4.84
C LEU A 181 -5.58 -1.43 4.17
#